data_939471a5e382ee36e9f29eec6f65620e
#
_entry.id   939471a5e382ee36e9f29eec6f65620e
#
_cell.length_a   1.000
_cell.length_b   1.000
_cell.length_c   1.000
_cell.angle_alpha   90.00
_cell.angle_beta   90.00
_cell.angle_gamma   90.00
#
_symmetry.space_group_name_H-M   'P 1'
#
loop_
_entity.id
_entity.type
_entity.pdbx_description
1 polymer ?
#
loop_
_entity_poly.entity_id
_entity_poly.type
_entity_poly.pdbx_seq_one_letter_code
_entity_poly.pdbx_strand_id
1 'polypeptide(L)'
;MSSRRWLFAVIALSAILHVVGMILTPLPAQDGLKFLRVARQFQSQPWEDVVRGSDQHPLYSALIAVGEPVVRIIVGKGPVAWRIAAQGVSMLASLALLASLHVLTRNLFDDRTANLTVLLYALLPFPAEIGHETLSDSLALSFLVAGLCLGEITLRTRSWRAAIGSGLVTGLGFLTRPEVALVAPVVVIAAMIRWRAWSDEVAVFGRLVALSLVVLVQVGSYAFVKGEISEKLSRQWSTQVGLQNHAPRKPPLLLPKGLDDPRFDFSPKEESDQISLKDEPLESSKRLLFEWANGLSLVLIPVAFLGLIRNRARAESVDGRRLILIFCVAFTAIAIRHAVTLGYLSGRHALCLVVLSVPWASAGIWIWVDGFRSRWGISAERGRRSGYVGLVGLVLIGATVQAKAGHPSRWGYWAAGVWLAEQAQPKDTVLDTRGWASFVRGIPGYDYWHVRQALSDRNLRYIVVGADELKASSRRAATLRAMLAHAGKPVASFASRRDGRGSGVEVYRFDPPESWEGITP
;
A
#
# COMPACT_ATOMS: atom_id res chain seq x y z
N MET A 1 -5.03 -31.98 -12.16
CA MET A 1 -4.27 -31.50 -10.96
C MET A 1 -5.27 -31.19 -9.88
N SER A 2 -5.05 -31.61 -8.62
CA SER A 2 -5.95 -31.25 -7.53
C SER A 2 -5.88 -29.73 -7.26
N SER A 3 -6.97 -29.14 -6.73
CA SER A 3 -7.04 -27.70 -6.43
C SER A 3 -5.91 -27.25 -5.49
N ARG A 4 -5.49 -28.09 -4.53
CA ARG A 4 -4.34 -27.82 -3.65
C ARG A 4 -3.02 -27.72 -4.42
N ARG A 5 -2.73 -28.66 -5.31
CA ARG A 5 -1.50 -28.63 -6.13
C ARG A 5 -1.46 -27.42 -7.05
N TRP A 6 -2.62 -27.00 -7.56
CA TRP A 6 -2.74 -25.78 -8.35
C TRP A 6 -2.42 -24.53 -7.51
N LEU A 7 -3.02 -24.41 -6.33
CA LEU A 7 -2.74 -23.29 -5.41
C LEU A 7 -1.24 -23.18 -5.10
N PHE A 8 -0.58 -24.30 -4.75
CA PHE A 8 0.86 -24.30 -4.49
C PHE A 8 1.68 -23.88 -5.72
N ALA A 9 1.30 -24.30 -6.93
CA ALA A 9 1.98 -23.88 -8.16
C ALA A 9 1.84 -22.37 -8.40
N VAL A 10 0.65 -21.79 -8.17
CA VAL A 10 0.43 -20.35 -8.31
C VAL A 10 1.18 -19.57 -7.23
N ILE A 11 1.19 -20.05 -5.98
CA ILE A 11 1.97 -19.43 -4.90
C ILE A 11 3.47 -19.44 -5.24
N ALA A 12 4.00 -20.56 -5.74
CA ALA A 12 5.40 -20.66 -6.17
C ALA A 12 5.72 -19.70 -7.33
N LEU A 13 4.84 -19.66 -8.34
CA LEU A 13 4.96 -18.69 -9.45
C LEU A 13 4.97 -17.25 -8.93
N SER A 14 4.03 -16.90 -8.08
CA SER A 14 3.92 -15.56 -7.48
C SER A 14 5.18 -15.22 -6.66
N ALA A 15 5.70 -16.16 -5.87
CA ALA A 15 6.93 -15.98 -5.11
C ALA A 15 8.13 -15.68 -6.03
N ILE A 16 8.28 -16.42 -7.14
CA ILE A 16 9.33 -16.16 -8.13
C ILE A 16 9.18 -14.77 -8.73
N LEU A 17 7.97 -14.38 -9.13
CA LEU A 17 7.71 -13.05 -9.70
C LEU A 17 7.99 -11.93 -8.69
N HIS A 18 7.63 -12.11 -7.42
CA HIS A 18 7.97 -11.14 -6.37
C HIS A 18 9.47 -11.03 -6.14
N VAL A 19 10.21 -12.14 -6.12
CA VAL A 19 11.68 -12.10 -5.99
C VAL A 19 12.31 -11.35 -7.17
N VAL A 20 11.86 -11.59 -8.39
CA VAL A 20 12.30 -10.82 -9.57
C VAL A 20 11.97 -9.33 -9.39
N GLY A 21 10.74 -8.99 -8.97
CA GLY A 21 10.35 -7.60 -8.69
C GLY A 21 11.22 -6.94 -7.61
N MET A 22 11.55 -7.65 -6.52
CA MET A 22 12.46 -7.16 -5.46
C MET A 22 13.86 -6.84 -6.00
N ILE A 23 14.40 -7.69 -6.89
CA ILE A 23 15.71 -7.47 -7.54
C ILE A 23 15.67 -6.24 -8.45
N LEU A 24 14.57 -6.04 -9.17
CA LEU A 24 14.38 -4.93 -10.08
C LEU A 24 14.04 -3.61 -9.39
N THR A 25 13.69 -3.64 -8.09
CA THR A 25 13.32 -2.48 -7.28
C THR A 25 14.39 -2.20 -6.22
N PRO A 26 15.47 -1.46 -6.57
CA PRO A 26 16.64 -1.28 -5.69
C PRO A 26 16.39 -0.34 -4.51
N LEU A 27 15.35 0.47 -4.56
CA LEU A 27 14.99 1.44 -3.51
C LEU A 27 13.56 1.23 -3.03
N PRO A 28 13.29 1.50 -1.73
CA PRO A 28 11.95 1.41 -1.18
C PRO A 28 11.00 2.43 -1.82
N ALA A 29 9.68 2.19 -1.71
CA ALA A 29 8.70 3.23 -1.94
C ALA A 29 8.96 4.43 -1.01
N GLN A 30 8.58 5.64 -1.42
CA GLN A 30 8.80 6.84 -0.60
C GLN A 30 8.09 6.73 0.77
N ASP A 31 6.85 6.24 0.80
CA ASP A 31 6.16 5.93 2.06
C ASP A 31 6.86 4.79 2.83
N GLY A 32 7.52 3.87 2.13
CA GLY A 32 8.29 2.78 2.71
C GLY A 32 9.43 3.26 3.60
N LEU A 33 10.03 4.40 3.29
CA LEU A 33 11.07 5.00 4.13
C LEU A 33 10.56 5.33 5.55
N LYS A 34 9.29 5.72 5.68
CA LYS A 34 8.67 5.97 6.99
C LYS A 34 8.57 4.69 7.79
N PHE A 35 8.10 3.60 7.17
CA PHE A 35 8.02 2.29 7.84
C PHE A 35 9.38 1.76 8.25
N LEU A 36 10.42 1.95 7.41
CA LEU A 36 11.79 1.55 7.72
C LEU A 36 12.38 2.36 8.88
N ARG A 37 12.06 3.67 8.96
CA ARG A 37 12.46 4.53 10.09
C ARG A 37 11.85 4.03 11.39
N VAL A 38 10.54 3.77 11.40
CA VAL A 38 9.83 3.25 12.57
C VAL A 38 10.33 1.85 12.95
N ALA A 39 10.63 0.99 11.95
CA ALA A 39 11.21 -0.33 12.22
C ALA A 39 12.58 -0.26 12.92
N ARG A 40 13.44 0.69 12.52
CA ARG A 40 14.72 0.95 13.21
C ARG A 40 14.52 1.42 14.64
N GLN A 41 13.51 2.26 14.88
CA GLN A 41 13.18 2.71 16.23
C GLN A 41 12.74 1.54 17.13
N PHE A 42 11.97 0.57 16.61
CA PHE A 42 11.59 -0.64 17.36
C PHE A 42 12.80 -1.48 17.83
N GLN A 43 13.94 -1.41 17.15
CA GLN A 43 15.17 -2.09 17.58
C GLN A 43 16.01 -1.30 18.61
N SER A 44 15.76 0.00 18.78
CA SER A 44 16.61 0.90 19.58
C SER A 44 15.88 1.63 20.71
N GLN A 45 14.54 1.59 20.73
CA GLN A 45 13.72 2.32 21.69
C GLN A 45 12.64 1.41 22.28
N PRO A 46 12.08 1.72 23.46
CA PRO A 46 10.90 1.04 24.00
C PRO A 46 9.74 1.09 23.00
N TRP A 47 9.05 -0.03 22.82
CA TRP A 47 8.00 -0.14 21.81
C TRP A 47 6.82 0.83 22.06
N GLU A 48 6.50 1.13 23.34
CA GLU A 48 5.45 2.08 23.71
C GLU A 48 5.76 3.48 23.18
N ASP A 49 7.02 3.92 23.29
CA ASP A 49 7.45 5.24 22.83
C ASP A 49 7.42 5.33 21.30
N VAL A 50 7.81 4.24 20.63
CA VAL A 50 7.71 4.14 19.17
C VAL A 50 6.26 4.23 18.70
N VAL A 51 5.35 3.49 19.35
CA VAL A 51 3.91 3.52 19.02
C VAL A 51 3.32 4.90 19.27
N ARG A 52 3.66 5.55 20.40
CA ARG A 52 3.19 6.91 20.73
C ARG A 52 3.70 7.95 19.74
N GLY A 53 4.96 7.87 19.35
CA GLY A 53 5.61 8.87 18.48
C GLY A 53 5.35 8.69 16.98
N SER A 54 4.87 7.53 16.54
CA SER A 54 4.69 7.22 15.12
C SER A 54 3.32 7.65 14.59
N ASP A 55 3.27 8.25 13.41
CA ASP A 55 2.05 8.50 12.62
C ASP A 55 1.57 7.25 11.85
N GLN A 56 2.36 6.15 11.88
CA GLN A 56 2.06 4.90 11.21
C GLN A 56 1.56 3.84 12.19
N HIS A 57 0.63 2.99 11.73
CA HIS A 57 0.22 1.81 12.48
C HIS A 57 1.39 0.83 12.64
N PRO A 58 1.58 0.19 13.83
CA PRO A 58 2.85 -0.38 14.22
C PRO A 58 3.20 -1.73 13.58
N LEU A 59 2.20 -2.55 13.19
CA LEU A 59 2.43 -3.98 12.92
C LEU A 59 3.40 -4.23 11.76
N TYR A 60 3.26 -3.48 10.64
CA TYR A 60 4.14 -3.65 9.49
C TYR A 60 5.59 -3.33 9.85
N SER A 61 5.84 -2.21 10.52
CA SER A 61 7.18 -1.81 10.96
C SER A 61 7.76 -2.76 12.02
N ALA A 62 6.94 -3.28 12.93
CA ALA A 62 7.36 -4.29 13.90
C ALA A 62 7.81 -5.60 13.22
N LEU A 63 7.06 -6.07 12.22
CA LEU A 63 7.44 -7.26 11.45
C LEU A 63 8.74 -7.05 10.67
N ILE A 64 8.96 -5.86 10.12
CA ILE A 64 10.25 -5.52 9.49
C ILE A 64 11.38 -5.58 10.51
N ALA A 65 11.18 -5.01 11.70
CA ALA A 65 12.19 -5.00 12.77
C ALA A 65 12.57 -6.42 13.23
N VAL A 66 11.59 -7.34 13.26
CA VAL A 66 11.82 -8.77 13.56
C VAL A 66 12.50 -9.50 12.40
N GLY A 67 12.17 -9.16 11.15
CA GLY A 67 12.71 -9.82 9.96
C GLY A 67 14.13 -9.38 9.60
N GLU A 68 14.48 -8.12 9.88
CA GLU A 68 15.78 -7.56 9.49
C GLU A 68 17.00 -8.34 10.04
N PRO A 69 17.06 -8.78 11.30
CA PRO A 69 18.19 -9.55 11.80
C PRO A 69 18.46 -10.84 11.03
N VAL A 70 17.40 -11.50 10.57
CA VAL A 70 17.50 -12.72 9.75
C VAL A 70 18.07 -12.38 8.36
N VAL A 71 17.53 -11.34 7.73
CA VAL A 71 18.03 -10.89 6.42
C VAL A 71 19.46 -10.40 6.50
N ARG A 72 19.82 -9.71 7.57
CA ARG A 72 21.19 -9.21 7.81
C ARG A 72 22.24 -10.30 7.88
N ILE A 73 21.90 -11.49 8.33
CA ILE A 73 22.83 -12.65 8.31
C ILE A 73 23.19 -13.02 6.88
N ILE A 74 22.28 -12.85 5.92
CA ILE A 74 22.46 -13.27 4.53
C ILE A 74 23.15 -12.18 3.69
N VAL A 75 22.71 -10.91 3.83
CA VAL A 75 23.13 -9.82 2.94
C VAL A 75 24.06 -8.81 3.61
N GLY A 76 24.41 -8.99 4.88
CA GLY A 76 25.22 -8.06 5.66
C GLY A 76 24.40 -6.91 6.28
N LYS A 77 25.08 -6.11 7.13
CA LYS A 77 24.49 -4.92 7.76
C LYS A 77 24.34 -3.80 6.72
N GLY A 78 23.23 -3.07 6.76
CA GLY A 78 23.04 -1.88 5.93
C GLY A 78 21.62 -1.67 5.42
N PRO A 79 21.42 -0.64 4.60
CA PRO A 79 20.10 -0.27 4.07
C PRO A 79 19.46 -1.37 3.22
N VAL A 80 20.28 -2.20 2.56
CA VAL A 80 19.78 -3.34 1.75
C VAL A 80 19.07 -4.38 2.61
N ALA A 81 19.59 -4.70 3.81
CA ALA A 81 18.96 -5.64 4.73
C ALA A 81 17.56 -5.15 5.15
N TRP A 82 17.44 -3.88 5.49
CA TRP A 82 16.17 -3.25 5.85
C TRP A 82 15.14 -3.29 4.72
N ARG A 83 15.58 -2.94 3.50
CA ARG A 83 14.72 -3.00 2.32
C ARG A 83 14.22 -4.40 2.05
N ILE A 84 15.13 -5.40 2.00
CA ILE A 84 14.77 -6.79 1.73
C ILE A 84 13.85 -7.34 2.83
N ALA A 85 14.08 -6.99 4.10
CA ALA A 85 13.18 -7.38 5.18
C ALA A 85 11.76 -6.83 4.96
N ALA A 86 11.62 -5.55 4.60
CA ALA A 86 10.32 -4.94 4.33
C ALA A 86 9.62 -5.55 3.10
N GLN A 87 10.35 -5.73 2.00
CA GLN A 87 9.86 -6.39 0.81
C GLN A 87 9.46 -7.85 1.08
N GLY A 88 10.23 -8.55 1.92
CA GLY A 88 9.95 -9.92 2.37
C GLY A 88 8.65 -10.02 3.15
N VAL A 89 8.36 -9.08 4.05
CA VAL A 89 7.07 -9.01 4.77
C VAL A 89 5.92 -8.81 3.78
N SER A 90 6.06 -7.89 2.82
CA SER A 90 5.04 -7.63 1.79
C SER A 90 4.81 -8.86 0.90
N MET A 91 5.89 -9.55 0.49
CA MET A 91 5.82 -10.78 -0.30
C MET A 91 5.09 -11.90 0.46
N LEU A 92 5.48 -12.19 1.69
CA LEU A 92 4.84 -13.23 2.50
C LEU A 92 3.35 -12.93 2.72
N ALA A 93 3.01 -11.67 2.95
CA ALA A 93 1.63 -11.21 3.07
C ALA A 93 0.85 -11.40 1.77
N SER A 94 1.45 -11.09 0.61
CA SER A 94 0.84 -11.31 -0.71
C SER A 94 0.59 -12.80 -0.97
N LEU A 95 1.52 -13.68 -0.60
CA LEU A 95 1.34 -15.12 -0.72
C LEU A 95 0.23 -15.65 0.22
N ALA A 96 0.15 -15.15 1.45
CA ALA A 96 -0.93 -15.47 2.39
C ALA A 96 -2.30 -14.98 1.89
N LEU A 97 -2.33 -13.82 1.24
CA LEU A 97 -3.52 -13.28 0.58
C LEU A 97 -4.05 -14.24 -0.50
N LEU A 98 -3.18 -14.82 -1.35
CA LEU A 98 -3.60 -15.80 -2.35
C LEU A 98 -4.29 -17.02 -1.72
N ALA A 99 -3.78 -17.52 -0.59
CA ALA A 99 -4.39 -18.63 0.11
C ALA A 99 -5.80 -18.29 0.65
N SER A 100 -5.93 -17.13 1.31
CA SER A 100 -7.20 -16.65 1.84
C SER A 100 -8.21 -16.35 0.73
N LEU A 101 -7.77 -15.75 -0.38
CA LEU A 101 -8.58 -15.44 -1.55
C LEU A 101 -9.07 -16.71 -2.26
N HIS A 102 -8.22 -17.75 -2.34
CA HIS A 102 -8.61 -19.05 -2.86
C HIS A 102 -9.75 -19.67 -2.03
N VAL A 103 -9.60 -19.71 -0.69
CA VAL A 103 -10.62 -20.26 0.20
C VAL A 103 -11.93 -19.46 0.11
N LEU A 104 -11.84 -18.13 0.17
CA LEU A 104 -13.00 -17.26 0.04
C LEU A 104 -13.72 -17.49 -1.28
N THR A 105 -12.99 -17.50 -2.40
CA THR A 105 -13.60 -17.70 -3.73
C THR A 105 -14.21 -19.08 -3.86
N ARG A 106 -13.57 -20.13 -3.34
CA ARG A 106 -14.11 -21.48 -3.34
C ARG A 106 -15.41 -21.59 -2.57
N ASN A 107 -15.53 -20.87 -1.46
CA ASN A 107 -16.76 -20.83 -0.67
C ASN A 107 -17.88 -20.07 -1.39
N LEU A 108 -17.54 -18.98 -2.11
CA LEU A 108 -18.51 -18.17 -2.86
C LEU A 108 -18.96 -18.83 -4.17
N PHE A 109 -18.09 -19.57 -4.83
CA PHE A 109 -18.30 -20.15 -6.16
C PHE A 109 -17.94 -21.64 -6.17
N ASP A 110 -16.79 -21.99 -6.72
CA ASP A 110 -16.29 -23.36 -6.85
C ASP A 110 -14.75 -23.40 -6.94
N ASP A 111 -14.17 -24.62 -6.93
CA ASP A 111 -12.73 -24.81 -7.04
C ASP A 111 -12.16 -24.30 -8.37
N ARG A 112 -12.92 -24.41 -9.47
CA ARG A 112 -12.50 -23.97 -10.81
C ARG A 112 -12.36 -22.45 -10.86
N THR A 113 -13.32 -21.74 -10.29
CA THR A 113 -13.32 -20.29 -10.17
C THR A 113 -12.22 -19.82 -9.22
N ALA A 114 -12.05 -20.48 -8.07
CA ALA A 114 -11.00 -20.17 -7.11
C ALA A 114 -9.59 -20.30 -7.71
N ASN A 115 -9.34 -21.36 -8.46
CA ASN A 115 -8.07 -21.59 -9.14
C ASN A 115 -7.74 -20.48 -10.16
N LEU A 116 -8.73 -20.02 -10.93
CA LEU A 116 -8.54 -18.91 -11.88
C LEU A 116 -8.36 -17.58 -11.14
N THR A 117 -9.09 -17.36 -10.06
CA THR A 117 -9.00 -16.15 -9.25
C THR A 117 -7.59 -15.91 -8.73
N VAL A 118 -6.97 -16.93 -8.12
CA VAL A 118 -5.61 -16.77 -7.56
C VAL A 118 -4.57 -16.55 -8.66
N LEU A 119 -4.75 -17.19 -9.83
CA LEU A 119 -3.87 -16.96 -10.95
C LEU A 119 -4.02 -15.53 -11.51
N LEU A 120 -5.25 -15.09 -11.76
CA LEU A 120 -5.50 -13.73 -12.25
C LEU A 120 -4.92 -12.70 -11.29
N TYR A 121 -5.20 -12.83 -9.99
CA TYR A 121 -4.68 -11.91 -8.99
C TYR A 121 -3.15 -11.87 -8.94
N ALA A 122 -2.51 -13.05 -8.98
CA ALA A 122 -1.05 -13.15 -9.00
C ALA A 122 -0.40 -12.53 -10.26
N LEU A 123 -1.15 -12.43 -11.36
CA LEU A 123 -0.67 -11.88 -12.63
C LEU A 123 -1.07 -10.42 -12.87
N LEU A 124 -1.99 -9.85 -12.07
CA LEU A 124 -2.34 -8.44 -12.15
C LEU A 124 -1.12 -7.57 -11.83
N PRO A 125 -0.73 -6.62 -12.71
CA PRO A 125 0.54 -5.88 -12.55
C PRO A 125 0.59 -5.06 -11.27
N PHE A 126 -0.46 -4.28 -10.99
CA PHE A 126 -0.48 -3.37 -9.85
C PHE A 126 -0.53 -4.09 -8.49
N PRO A 127 -1.40 -5.10 -8.25
CA PRO A 127 -1.32 -5.92 -7.04
C PRO A 127 0.02 -6.63 -6.85
N ALA A 128 0.63 -7.12 -7.94
CA ALA A 128 1.94 -7.77 -7.88
C ALA A 128 3.05 -6.79 -7.51
N GLU A 129 3.04 -5.57 -8.07
CA GLU A 129 3.98 -4.50 -7.71
C GLU A 129 3.91 -4.20 -6.20
N ILE A 130 2.72 -4.02 -5.64
CA ILE A 130 2.51 -3.79 -4.21
C ILE A 130 3.03 -4.98 -3.37
N GLY A 131 2.97 -6.20 -3.89
CA GLY A 131 3.44 -7.42 -3.23
C GLY A 131 4.95 -7.49 -3.02
N HIS A 132 5.76 -6.74 -3.76
CA HIS A 132 7.22 -6.68 -3.59
C HIS A 132 7.75 -5.28 -3.25
N GLU A 133 6.86 -4.31 -3.06
CA GLU A 133 7.22 -2.98 -2.56
C GLU A 133 7.28 -2.94 -1.02
N THR A 134 7.93 -1.92 -0.49
CA THR A 134 8.06 -1.68 0.96
C THR A 134 6.82 -0.97 1.52
N LEU A 135 5.65 -1.58 1.35
CA LEU A 135 4.35 -0.98 1.68
C LEU A 135 3.52 -1.92 2.55
N SER A 136 2.75 -1.34 3.46
CA SER A 136 1.86 -2.08 4.36
C SER A 136 0.60 -2.63 3.69
N ASP A 137 0.35 -2.27 2.42
CA ASP A 137 -0.89 -2.59 1.70
C ASP A 137 -1.12 -4.10 1.55
N SER A 138 -0.10 -4.87 1.14
CA SER A 138 -0.21 -6.33 1.01
C SER A 138 -0.56 -7.01 2.32
N LEU A 139 0.04 -6.54 3.43
CA LEU A 139 -0.24 -7.08 4.76
C LEU A 139 -1.68 -6.75 5.20
N ALA A 140 -2.12 -5.52 4.99
CA ALA A 140 -3.50 -5.11 5.28
C ALA A 140 -4.51 -5.90 4.45
N LEU A 141 -4.27 -6.07 3.13
CA LEU A 141 -5.14 -6.86 2.24
C LEU A 141 -5.19 -8.33 2.64
N SER A 142 -4.07 -8.92 3.08
CA SER A 142 -4.07 -10.31 3.54
C SER A 142 -4.95 -10.50 4.77
N PHE A 143 -4.88 -9.61 5.75
CA PHE A 143 -5.75 -9.63 6.91
C PHE A 143 -7.21 -9.32 6.55
N LEU A 144 -7.46 -8.39 5.66
CA LEU A 144 -8.80 -8.05 5.20
C LEU A 144 -9.50 -9.26 4.56
N VAL A 145 -8.85 -9.89 3.58
CA VAL A 145 -9.43 -11.04 2.88
C VAL A 145 -9.56 -12.24 3.80
N ALA A 146 -8.59 -12.48 4.70
CA ALA A 146 -8.67 -13.53 5.70
C ALA A 146 -9.82 -13.25 6.70
N GLY A 147 -10.00 -12.01 7.14
CA GLY A 147 -11.10 -11.59 8.01
C GLY A 147 -12.46 -11.80 7.37
N LEU A 148 -12.63 -11.39 6.10
CA LEU A 148 -13.85 -11.62 5.32
C LEU A 148 -14.11 -13.12 5.08
N CYS A 149 -13.05 -13.89 4.79
CA CYS A 149 -13.15 -15.34 4.62
C CYS A 149 -13.63 -16.03 5.90
N LEU A 150 -13.03 -15.71 7.04
CA LEU A 150 -13.45 -16.25 8.34
C LEU A 150 -14.82 -15.72 8.76
N GLY A 151 -15.16 -14.47 8.43
CA GLY A 151 -16.48 -13.90 8.61
C GLY A 151 -17.55 -14.68 7.81
N GLU A 152 -17.27 -14.99 6.53
CA GLU A 152 -18.15 -15.85 5.71
C GLU A 152 -18.32 -17.23 6.34
N ILE A 153 -17.23 -17.87 6.76
CA ILE A 153 -17.28 -19.16 7.42
C ILE A 153 -18.11 -19.08 8.71
N THR A 154 -17.99 -18.00 9.49
CA THR A 154 -18.80 -17.77 10.70
C THR A 154 -20.29 -17.71 10.39
N LEU A 155 -20.67 -16.96 9.35
CA LEU A 155 -22.06 -16.82 8.92
C LEU A 155 -22.64 -18.14 8.40
N ARG A 156 -21.84 -18.92 7.67
CA ARG A 156 -22.25 -20.18 7.04
C ARG A 156 -22.27 -21.36 8.00
N THR A 157 -21.20 -21.54 8.80
CA THR A 157 -21.01 -22.73 9.65
C THR A 157 -21.31 -22.49 11.11
N ARG A 158 -21.54 -21.24 11.51
CA ARG A 158 -21.76 -20.84 12.91
C ARG A 158 -20.60 -21.24 13.85
N SER A 159 -19.37 -21.26 13.33
CA SER A 159 -18.18 -21.69 14.08
C SER A 159 -17.65 -20.59 15.00
N TRP A 160 -17.50 -20.87 16.30
CA TRP A 160 -16.85 -19.99 17.26
C TRP A 160 -15.38 -19.72 16.90
N ARG A 161 -14.67 -20.74 16.43
CA ARG A 161 -13.26 -20.61 15.99
C ARG A 161 -13.14 -19.64 14.83
N ALA A 162 -14.07 -19.69 13.88
CA ALA A 162 -14.07 -18.76 12.75
C ALA A 162 -14.41 -17.33 13.21
N ALA A 163 -15.34 -17.16 14.15
CA ALA A 163 -15.69 -15.84 14.69
C ALA A 163 -14.52 -15.19 15.41
N ILE A 164 -13.89 -15.92 16.35
CA ILE A 164 -12.71 -15.45 17.09
C ILE A 164 -11.55 -15.19 16.11
N GLY A 165 -11.30 -16.11 15.18
CA GLY A 165 -10.27 -15.96 14.15
C GLY A 165 -10.49 -14.74 13.26
N SER A 166 -11.75 -14.46 12.84
CA SER A 166 -12.11 -13.25 12.08
C SER A 166 -11.79 -11.99 12.91
N GLY A 167 -12.16 -11.99 14.21
CA GLY A 167 -11.83 -10.88 15.12
C GLY A 167 -10.32 -10.67 15.26
N LEU A 168 -9.55 -11.76 15.45
CA LEU A 168 -8.10 -11.69 15.62
C LEU A 168 -7.41 -11.11 14.37
N VAL A 169 -7.70 -11.63 13.17
CA VAL A 169 -7.06 -11.14 11.94
C VAL A 169 -7.54 -9.74 11.59
N THR A 170 -8.79 -9.37 11.91
CA THR A 170 -9.31 -8.01 11.70
C THR A 170 -8.58 -7.01 12.60
N GLY A 171 -8.36 -7.34 13.87
CA GLY A 171 -7.63 -6.48 14.81
C GLY A 171 -6.14 -6.35 14.43
N LEU A 172 -5.48 -7.44 14.04
CA LEU A 172 -4.11 -7.38 13.48
C LEU A 172 -4.07 -6.53 12.20
N GLY A 173 -5.08 -6.64 11.36
CA GLY A 173 -5.23 -5.80 10.18
C GLY A 173 -5.39 -4.33 10.52
N PHE A 174 -6.14 -3.97 11.57
CA PHE A 174 -6.24 -2.60 12.08
C PHE A 174 -4.87 -2.08 12.53
N LEU A 175 -4.05 -2.90 13.20
CA LEU A 175 -2.68 -2.52 13.58
C LEU A 175 -1.74 -2.35 12.36
N THR A 176 -2.20 -2.70 11.17
CA THR A 176 -1.51 -2.45 9.89
C THR A 176 -2.09 -1.23 9.20
N ARG A 177 -3.42 -1.19 9.06
CA ARG A 177 -4.19 -0.10 8.45
C ARG A 177 -5.60 -0.05 9.03
N PRO A 178 -6.08 1.12 9.45
CA PRO A 178 -7.35 1.24 10.19
C PRO A 178 -8.58 0.79 9.40
N GLU A 179 -8.56 0.90 8.07
CA GLU A 179 -9.67 0.50 7.20
C GLU A 179 -10.02 -1.00 7.29
N VAL A 180 -9.08 -1.86 7.73
CA VAL A 180 -9.34 -3.31 7.90
C VAL A 180 -10.35 -3.56 9.02
N ALA A 181 -10.44 -2.68 10.02
CA ALA A 181 -11.43 -2.79 11.09
C ALA A 181 -12.88 -2.82 10.55
N LEU A 182 -13.13 -2.30 9.34
CA LEU A 182 -14.43 -2.31 8.68
C LEU A 182 -15.00 -3.74 8.50
N VAL A 183 -14.16 -4.76 8.48
CA VAL A 183 -14.59 -6.17 8.37
C VAL A 183 -15.57 -6.54 9.49
N ALA A 184 -15.27 -6.13 10.73
CA ALA A 184 -16.10 -6.51 11.90
C ALA A 184 -17.54 -5.96 11.83
N PRO A 185 -17.79 -4.65 11.66
CA PRO A 185 -19.14 -4.14 11.54
C PRO A 185 -19.86 -4.68 10.29
N VAL A 186 -19.14 -4.94 9.19
CA VAL A 186 -19.76 -5.51 7.99
C VAL A 186 -20.21 -6.95 8.22
N VAL A 187 -19.45 -7.78 8.93
CA VAL A 187 -19.89 -9.14 9.33
C VAL A 187 -21.11 -9.07 10.24
N VAL A 188 -21.14 -8.14 11.20
CA VAL A 188 -22.30 -7.92 12.09
C VAL A 188 -23.54 -7.50 11.29
N ILE A 189 -23.41 -6.53 10.38
CA ILE A 189 -24.52 -6.06 9.54
C ILE A 189 -25.04 -7.20 8.65
N ALA A 190 -24.15 -7.96 8.01
CA ALA A 190 -24.53 -9.11 7.20
C ALA A 190 -25.28 -10.18 7.99
N ALA A 191 -24.86 -10.40 9.25
CA ALA A 191 -25.55 -11.27 10.19
C ALA A 191 -26.95 -10.74 10.56
N MET A 192 -27.06 -9.44 10.87
CA MET A 192 -28.33 -8.81 11.28
C MET A 192 -29.39 -8.86 10.16
N ILE A 193 -28.97 -8.69 8.88
CA ILE A 193 -29.89 -8.80 7.75
C ILE A 193 -30.55 -10.20 7.68
N ARG A 194 -29.85 -11.22 8.18
CA ARG A 194 -30.35 -12.59 8.19
C ARG A 194 -30.93 -13.04 9.54
N TRP A 195 -30.93 -12.20 10.56
CA TRP A 195 -31.31 -12.55 11.94
C TRP A 195 -32.60 -13.35 12.04
N ARG A 196 -33.65 -12.89 11.37
CA ARG A 196 -34.97 -13.54 11.38
C ARG A 196 -35.04 -14.92 10.73
N ALA A 197 -34.03 -15.30 9.94
CA ALA A 197 -33.97 -16.59 9.26
C ALA A 197 -33.22 -17.66 10.08
N TRP A 198 -32.70 -17.31 11.26
CA TRP A 198 -31.91 -18.23 12.09
C TRP A 198 -32.75 -18.80 13.24
N SER A 199 -32.70 -20.12 13.40
CA SER A 199 -33.39 -20.83 14.47
C SER A 199 -32.70 -20.71 15.83
N ASP A 200 -31.43 -20.22 15.89
CA ASP A 200 -30.62 -20.12 17.11
C ASP A 200 -29.99 -18.73 17.21
N GLU A 201 -30.84 -17.74 17.50
CA GLU A 201 -30.46 -16.32 17.54
C GLU A 201 -29.42 -16.03 18.64
N VAL A 202 -29.55 -16.66 19.81
CA VAL A 202 -28.68 -16.43 20.98
C VAL A 202 -27.24 -16.86 20.68
N ALA A 203 -27.07 -18.04 20.07
CA ALA A 203 -25.75 -18.55 19.76
C ALA A 203 -25.05 -17.75 18.64
N VAL A 204 -25.79 -17.20 17.70
CA VAL A 204 -25.25 -16.31 16.68
C VAL A 204 -24.82 -14.98 17.31
N PHE A 205 -25.66 -14.41 18.15
CA PHE A 205 -25.33 -13.17 18.88
C PHE A 205 -24.03 -13.32 19.69
N GLY A 206 -23.89 -14.42 20.45
CA GLY A 206 -22.66 -14.69 21.21
C GLY A 206 -21.39 -14.70 20.33
N ARG A 207 -21.46 -15.27 19.12
CA ARG A 207 -20.32 -15.30 18.18
C ARG A 207 -19.98 -13.91 17.64
N LEU A 208 -20.99 -13.09 17.32
CA LEU A 208 -20.78 -11.71 16.87
C LEU A 208 -20.20 -10.84 17.99
N VAL A 209 -20.67 -11.04 19.22
CA VAL A 209 -20.10 -10.38 20.40
C VAL A 209 -18.64 -10.79 20.57
N ALA A 210 -18.31 -12.09 20.48
CA ALA A 210 -16.94 -12.56 20.60
C ALA A 210 -16.02 -11.97 19.50
N LEU A 211 -16.46 -11.95 18.24
CA LEU A 211 -15.74 -11.32 17.13
C LEU A 211 -15.48 -9.85 17.46
N SER A 212 -16.53 -9.10 17.80
CA SER A 212 -16.44 -7.66 18.09
C SER A 212 -15.56 -7.37 19.30
N LEU A 213 -15.69 -8.17 20.38
CA LEU A 213 -14.88 -8.02 21.59
C LEU A 213 -13.39 -8.21 21.30
N VAL A 214 -13.04 -9.24 20.52
CA VAL A 214 -11.64 -9.49 20.14
C VAL A 214 -11.05 -8.33 19.36
N VAL A 215 -11.81 -7.72 18.43
CA VAL A 215 -11.38 -6.51 17.71
C VAL A 215 -11.26 -5.32 18.67
N LEU A 216 -12.27 -5.10 19.51
CA LEU A 216 -12.29 -3.99 20.47
C LEU A 216 -11.14 -4.05 21.46
N VAL A 217 -10.76 -5.25 21.94
CA VAL A 217 -9.60 -5.42 22.81
C VAL A 217 -8.31 -4.98 22.10
N GLN A 218 -8.10 -5.38 20.84
CA GLN A 218 -6.89 -4.99 20.09
C GLN A 218 -6.85 -3.50 19.75
N VAL A 219 -7.97 -2.95 19.26
CA VAL A 219 -8.12 -1.51 18.97
C VAL A 219 -8.00 -0.68 20.24
N GLY A 220 -8.65 -1.12 21.33
CA GLY A 220 -8.61 -0.45 22.63
C GLY A 220 -7.22 -0.47 23.26
N SER A 221 -6.51 -1.60 23.21
CA SER A 221 -5.12 -1.70 23.67
C SER A 221 -4.20 -0.75 22.87
N TYR A 222 -4.35 -0.70 21.56
CA TYR A 222 -3.62 0.25 20.73
C TYR A 222 -3.96 1.70 21.11
N ALA A 223 -5.25 2.03 21.20
CA ALA A 223 -5.70 3.37 21.56
C ALA A 223 -5.23 3.80 22.97
N PHE A 224 -5.19 2.87 23.91
CA PHE A 224 -4.66 3.10 25.26
C PHE A 224 -3.16 3.46 25.23
N VAL A 225 -2.35 2.74 24.47
CA VAL A 225 -0.92 3.04 24.32
C VAL A 225 -0.67 4.30 23.52
N LYS A 226 -1.35 4.47 22.39
CA LYS A 226 -1.19 5.60 21.46
C LYS A 226 -1.76 6.91 22.01
N GLY A 227 -2.81 6.84 22.83
CA GLY A 227 -3.61 7.97 23.28
C GLY A 227 -4.74 8.39 22.32
N GLU A 228 -4.83 7.74 21.16
CA GLU A 228 -5.85 7.98 20.14
C GLU A 228 -6.05 6.76 19.25
N ILE A 229 -7.22 6.63 18.62
CA ILE A 229 -7.53 5.48 17.73
C ILE A 229 -6.75 5.59 16.43
N SER A 230 -6.64 6.80 15.87
CA SER A 230 -5.87 7.07 14.64
C SER A 230 -5.66 8.57 14.51
N GLU A 231 -4.42 9.00 14.32
CA GLU A 231 -4.07 10.40 14.13
C GLU A 231 -4.80 11.04 12.91
N LYS A 232 -4.99 10.25 11.86
CA LYS A 232 -5.74 10.70 10.67
C LYS A 232 -7.22 10.94 10.96
N LEU A 233 -7.85 10.05 11.74
CA LEU A 233 -9.25 10.18 12.14
C LEU A 233 -9.44 11.31 13.16
N SER A 234 -8.53 11.45 14.13
CA SER A 234 -8.61 12.51 15.13
C SER A 234 -8.42 13.89 14.51
N ARG A 235 -7.49 14.04 13.57
CA ARG A 235 -7.32 15.29 12.79
C ARG A 235 -8.56 15.64 11.96
N GLN A 236 -9.17 14.68 11.28
CA GLN A 236 -10.40 14.90 10.51
C GLN A 236 -11.56 15.32 11.42
N TRP A 237 -11.70 14.67 12.58
CA TRP A 237 -12.74 14.98 13.55
C TRP A 237 -12.55 16.35 14.17
N SER A 238 -11.34 16.69 14.61
CA SER A 238 -11.05 18.00 15.22
C SER A 238 -11.23 19.15 14.23
N THR A 239 -10.92 18.95 12.96
CA THR A 239 -11.16 19.95 11.91
C THR A 239 -12.66 20.16 11.68
N GLN A 240 -13.48 19.11 11.73
CA GLN A 240 -14.94 19.20 11.56
C GLN A 240 -15.65 19.84 12.77
N VAL A 241 -15.16 19.60 13.98
CA VAL A 241 -15.77 20.12 15.24
C VAL A 241 -15.20 21.50 15.62
N GLY A 242 -14.28 22.06 14.82
CA GLY A 242 -13.65 23.35 15.09
C GLY A 242 -12.73 23.34 16.33
N LEU A 243 -12.45 22.16 16.90
CA LEU A 243 -11.49 22.00 17.97
C LEU A 243 -10.08 22.05 17.36
N GLN A 244 -9.45 23.21 17.42
CA GLN A 244 -8.01 23.29 17.15
C GLN A 244 -7.30 22.42 18.19
N ASN A 245 -6.84 21.25 17.76
CA ASN A 245 -5.98 20.42 18.58
C ASN A 245 -4.75 21.23 18.95
N HIS A 246 -4.66 21.61 20.21
CA HIS A 246 -3.43 22.09 20.82
C HIS A 246 -2.49 20.89 21.03
N ALA A 247 -2.14 20.17 19.93
CA ALA A 247 -0.94 19.37 19.97
C ALA A 247 0.18 20.30 20.45
N PRO A 248 1.01 19.88 21.44
CA PRO A 248 2.10 20.72 21.90
C PRO A 248 2.88 21.17 20.67
N ARG A 249 2.79 22.47 20.35
CA ARG A 249 3.57 23.05 19.26
C ARG A 249 5.01 22.73 19.60
N LYS A 250 5.67 21.92 18.77
CA LYS A 250 7.12 21.82 18.86
C LYS A 250 7.66 23.23 18.98
N PRO A 251 8.61 23.47 19.89
CA PRO A 251 9.16 24.81 20.07
C PRO A 251 9.47 25.39 18.69
N PRO A 252 9.14 26.68 18.46
CA PRO A 252 9.38 27.29 17.16
C PRO A 252 10.85 27.07 16.79
N LEU A 253 11.10 26.40 15.69
CA LEU A 253 12.43 26.31 15.13
C LEU A 253 12.91 27.75 14.91
N LEU A 254 14.06 28.11 15.47
CA LEU A 254 14.75 29.34 15.11
C LEU A 254 15.22 29.19 13.66
N LEU A 255 14.35 29.61 12.74
CA LEU A 255 14.65 29.60 11.31
C LEU A 255 15.66 30.74 11.02
N PRO A 256 16.61 30.54 10.11
CA PRO A 256 17.43 31.60 9.57
C PRO A 256 16.54 32.75 9.06
N LYS A 257 17.00 33.99 9.22
CA LYS A 257 16.27 35.18 8.77
C LYS A 257 15.96 35.06 7.26
N GLY A 258 14.75 35.43 6.86
CA GLY A 258 14.28 35.40 5.48
C GLY A 258 13.64 34.07 5.03
N LEU A 259 13.76 32.97 5.77
CA LEU A 259 13.07 31.71 5.46
C LEU A 259 11.56 31.74 5.74
N ASP A 260 11.07 32.77 6.45
CA ASP A 260 9.64 32.94 6.69
C ASP A 260 8.92 33.71 5.56
N ASP A 261 9.63 34.06 4.49
CA ASP A 261 9.04 34.72 3.33
C ASP A 261 7.99 33.79 2.68
N PRO A 262 6.72 34.25 2.54
CA PRO A 262 5.64 33.45 2.00
C PRO A 262 5.81 33.06 0.52
N ARG A 263 6.81 33.63 -0.16
CA ARG A 263 7.17 33.26 -1.52
C ARG A 263 7.85 31.89 -1.59
N PHE A 264 8.54 31.45 -0.51
CA PHE A 264 9.13 30.12 -0.43
C PHE A 264 8.05 29.06 -0.16
N ASP A 265 7.97 28.08 -1.04
CA ASP A 265 7.10 26.91 -0.86
C ASP A 265 7.90 25.71 -0.35
N PHE A 266 7.77 25.45 0.93
CA PHE A 266 8.34 24.29 1.59
C PHE A 266 7.33 23.13 1.74
N SER A 267 6.24 23.14 0.97
CA SER A 267 5.26 22.06 1.00
C SER A 267 5.89 20.78 0.46
N PRO A 268 5.66 19.64 1.10
CA PRO A 268 6.26 18.38 0.70
C PRO A 268 5.63 17.78 -0.56
N LYS A 269 4.53 18.33 -1.03
CA LYS A 269 3.79 17.89 -2.22
C LYS A 269 3.77 18.99 -3.26
N GLU A 270 4.00 18.64 -4.53
CA GLU A 270 3.75 19.56 -5.63
C GLU A 270 2.25 19.80 -5.79
N GLU A 271 1.85 21.07 -5.86
CA GLU A 271 0.44 21.46 -6.09
C GLU A 271 -0.09 20.96 -7.45
N SER A 272 0.81 20.77 -8.42
CA SER A 272 0.44 20.39 -9.80
C SER A 272 -0.07 18.96 -9.96
N ASP A 273 0.24 18.05 -9.03
CA ASP A 273 -0.17 16.64 -9.12
C ASP A 273 -1.51 16.34 -8.45
N GLN A 274 -2.13 17.35 -7.84
CA GLN A 274 -3.42 17.20 -7.18
C GLN A 274 -4.50 17.97 -7.95
N ILE A 275 -5.23 17.24 -8.81
CA ILE A 275 -6.62 17.62 -9.07
C ILE A 275 -7.25 17.63 -7.68
N SER A 276 -7.55 18.82 -7.17
CA SER A 276 -8.14 18.95 -5.85
C SER A 276 -9.50 18.25 -5.88
N LEU A 277 -9.58 17.06 -5.30
CA LEU A 277 -10.83 16.32 -5.11
C LEU A 277 -11.60 16.84 -3.88
N LYS A 278 -11.03 17.86 -3.22
CA LYS A 278 -11.61 18.41 -2.00
C LYS A 278 -12.96 19.04 -2.32
N ASP A 279 -13.95 18.64 -1.54
CA ASP A 279 -15.34 19.08 -1.65
C ASP A 279 -16.06 18.70 -2.97
N GLU A 280 -15.45 17.79 -3.79
CA GLU A 280 -16.01 17.33 -5.06
C GLU A 280 -16.32 15.81 -5.05
N PRO A 281 -17.48 15.38 -4.54
CA PRO A 281 -17.81 13.95 -4.42
C PRO A 281 -17.95 13.24 -5.77
N LEU A 282 -18.40 13.94 -6.82
CA LEU A 282 -18.55 13.36 -8.15
C LEU A 282 -17.20 13.06 -8.78
N GLU A 283 -16.24 13.98 -8.72
CA GLU A 283 -14.89 13.79 -9.24
C GLU A 283 -14.13 12.73 -8.42
N SER A 284 -14.33 12.73 -7.10
CA SER A 284 -13.80 11.67 -6.22
C SER A 284 -14.32 10.29 -6.60
N SER A 285 -15.62 10.18 -6.96
CA SER A 285 -16.22 8.93 -7.41
C SER A 285 -15.66 8.48 -8.75
N LYS A 286 -15.54 9.40 -9.72
CA LYS A 286 -14.92 9.13 -11.03
C LYS A 286 -13.48 8.67 -10.87
N ARG A 287 -12.71 9.34 -10.01
CA ARG A 287 -11.32 8.97 -9.74
C ARG A 287 -11.22 7.58 -9.11
N LEU A 288 -12.05 7.26 -8.12
CA LEU A 288 -12.08 5.92 -7.52
C LEU A 288 -12.42 4.84 -8.56
N LEU A 289 -13.41 5.09 -9.41
CA LEU A 289 -13.79 4.18 -10.49
C LEU A 289 -12.63 3.98 -11.48
N PHE A 290 -11.95 5.06 -11.85
CA PHE A 290 -10.78 4.99 -12.72
C PHE A 290 -9.64 4.17 -12.11
N GLU A 291 -9.29 4.41 -10.83
CA GLU A 291 -8.24 3.67 -10.13
C GLU A 291 -8.60 2.19 -9.95
N TRP A 292 -9.86 1.88 -9.64
CA TRP A 292 -10.36 0.51 -9.59
C TRP A 292 -10.27 -0.18 -10.96
N ALA A 293 -10.72 0.49 -12.01
CA ALA A 293 -10.71 -0.03 -13.37
C ALA A 293 -9.27 -0.30 -13.85
N ASN A 294 -8.37 0.61 -13.56
CA ASN A 294 -6.95 0.49 -13.90
C ASN A 294 -6.28 -0.66 -13.12
N GLY A 295 -6.55 -0.77 -11.82
CA GLY A 295 -6.02 -1.83 -10.96
C GLY A 295 -6.53 -3.23 -11.33
N LEU A 296 -7.80 -3.35 -11.76
CA LEU A 296 -8.40 -4.60 -12.23
C LEU A 296 -7.95 -4.97 -13.66
N SER A 297 -7.39 -4.04 -14.39
CA SER A 297 -7.21 -4.05 -15.85
C SER A 297 -8.53 -3.96 -16.61
N LEU A 298 -8.64 -2.98 -17.52
CA LEU A 298 -9.90 -2.68 -18.24
C LEU A 298 -10.56 -3.90 -18.89
N VAL A 299 -9.74 -4.87 -19.34
CA VAL A 299 -10.23 -6.10 -19.99
C VAL A 299 -11.04 -7.00 -19.05
N LEU A 300 -10.77 -6.96 -17.74
CA LEU A 300 -11.48 -7.80 -16.77
C LEU A 300 -12.82 -7.20 -16.31
N ILE A 301 -13.08 -5.92 -16.57
CA ILE A 301 -14.30 -5.25 -16.12
C ILE A 301 -15.57 -5.87 -16.73
N PRO A 302 -15.71 -6.04 -18.06
CA PRO A 302 -16.91 -6.62 -18.66
C PRO A 302 -17.20 -8.03 -18.12
N VAL A 303 -16.15 -8.86 -17.93
CA VAL A 303 -16.34 -10.21 -17.42
C VAL A 303 -16.64 -10.23 -15.92
N ALA A 304 -16.14 -9.25 -15.12
CA ALA A 304 -16.53 -9.09 -13.73
C ALA A 304 -18.02 -8.76 -13.59
N PHE A 305 -18.54 -7.83 -14.41
CA PHE A 305 -19.97 -7.53 -14.48
C PHE A 305 -20.78 -8.75 -14.93
N LEU A 306 -20.32 -9.50 -15.94
CA LEU A 306 -20.98 -10.72 -16.37
C LEU A 306 -21.07 -11.75 -15.24
N GLY A 307 -19.98 -11.92 -14.46
CA GLY A 307 -19.96 -12.79 -13.30
C GLY A 307 -20.90 -12.35 -12.19
N LEU A 308 -21.03 -11.04 -11.97
CA LEU A 308 -21.92 -10.46 -10.98
C LEU A 308 -23.41 -10.68 -11.35
N ILE A 309 -23.77 -10.41 -12.61
CA ILE A 309 -25.15 -10.44 -13.08
C ILE A 309 -25.66 -11.89 -13.25
N ARG A 310 -24.88 -12.76 -13.92
CA ARG A 310 -25.31 -14.13 -14.26
C ARG A 310 -25.16 -15.18 -13.17
N ASN A 311 -24.70 -14.77 -12.02
CA ASN A 311 -24.84 -15.47 -10.75
C ASN A 311 -24.60 -16.99 -10.77
N ARG A 312 -23.35 -17.39 -11.00
CA ARG A 312 -22.90 -18.81 -10.96
C ARG A 312 -22.65 -19.36 -9.54
N ALA A 313 -22.95 -18.56 -8.52
CA ALA A 313 -22.68 -18.96 -7.17
C ALA A 313 -23.61 -20.05 -6.66
N ARG A 314 -23.09 -20.88 -5.76
CA ARG A 314 -23.90 -21.88 -5.04
C ARG A 314 -25.00 -21.19 -4.24
N ALA A 315 -26.16 -21.81 -4.16
CA ALA A 315 -27.27 -21.29 -3.36
C ALA A 315 -26.87 -21.02 -1.89
N GLU A 316 -25.98 -21.85 -1.34
CA GLU A 316 -25.46 -21.74 0.03
C GLU A 316 -24.52 -20.52 0.25
N SER A 317 -24.03 -19.88 -0.82
CA SER A 317 -23.09 -18.76 -0.74
C SER A 317 -23.73 -17.38 -0.82
N VAL A 318 -25.07 -17.30 -0.77
CA VAL A 318 -25.80 -16.01 -0.85
C VAL A 318 -25.33 -15.04 0.23
N ASP A 319 -25.08 -15.52 1.44
CA ASP A 319 -24.66 -14.68 2.54
C ASP A 319 -23.22 -14.18 2.39
N GLY A 320 -22.33 -15.03 1.93
CA GLY A 320 -20.94 -14.64 1.65
C GLY A 320 -20.88 -13.55 0.57
N ARG A 321 -21.72 -13.64 -0.47
CA ARG A 321 -21.79 -12.60 -1.51
C ARG A 321 -22.35 -11.29 -0.97
N ARG A 322 -23.41 -11.35 -0.16
CA ARG A 322 -23.96 -10.15 0.51
C ARG A 322 -22.90 -9.50 1.40
N LEU A 323 -22.15 -10.30 2.18
CA LEU A 323 -21.04 -9.81 3.00
C LEU A 323 -20.05 -9.01 2.16
N ILE A 324 -19.58 -9.57 1.05
CA ILE A 324 -18.60 -8.89 0.18
C ILE A 324 -19.20 -7.63 -0.44
N LEU A 325 -20.45 -7.66 -0.90
CA LEU A 325 -21.12 -6.49 -1.48
C LEU A 325 -21.31 -5.37 -0.44
N ILE A 326 -21.74 -5.71 0.78
CA ILE A 326 -21.86 -4.73 1.88
C ILE A 326 -20.50 -4.11 2.17
N PHE A 327 -19.43 -4.93 2.21
CA PHE A 327 -18.07 -4.43 2.40
C PHE A 327 -17.68 -3.47 1.27
N CYS A 328 -17.87 -3.85 0.01
CA CYS A 328 -17.53 -3.00 -1.14
C CYS A 328 -18.28 -1.66 -1.11
N VAL A 329 -19.57 -1.66 -0.78
CA VAL A 329 -20.38 -0.43 -0.66
C VAL A 329 -19.86 0.45 0.47
N ALA A 330 -19.66 -0.11 1.66
CA ALA A 330 -19.18 0.63 2.83
C ALA A 330 -17.76 1.19 2.59
N PHE A 331 -16.87 0.37 2.01
CA PHE A 331 -15.52 0.80 1.69
C PHE A 331 -15.50 1.90 0.60
N THR A 332 -16.33 1.79 -0.43
CA THR A 332 -16.48 2.81 -1.47
C THR A 332 -16.92 4.15 -0.86
N ALA A 333 -17.90 4.14 0.04
CA ALA A 333 -18.36 5.35 0.72
C ALA A 333 -17.23 6.00 1.55
N ILE A 334 -16.46 5.18 2.28
CA ILE A 334 -15.31 5.66 3.07
C ILE A 334 -14.20 6.21 2.14
N ALA A 335 -13.89 5.55 1.03
CA ALA A 335 -12.87 5.98 0.08
C ALA A 335 -13.25 7.30 -0.60
N ILE A 336 -14.51 7.47 -0.99
CA ILE A 336 -15.02 8.75 -1.55
C ILE A 336 -14.95 9.85 -0.49
N ARG A 337 -15.42 9.59 0.74
CA ARG A 337 -15.31 10.55 1.83
C ARG A 337 -13.85 10.96 2.09
N HIS A 338 -12.94 9.99 2.10
CA HIS A 338 -11.51 10.26 2.25
C HIS A 338 -10.99 11.18 1.14
N ALA A 339 -11.34 10.90 -0.12
CA ALA A 339 -10.95 11.73 -1.26
C ALA A 339 -11.50 13.17 -1.15
N VAL A 340 -12.78 13.32 -0.83
CA VAL A 340 -13.44 14.61 -0.65
C VAL A 340 -12.80 15.42 0.50
N THR A 341 -12.45 14.75 1.60
CA THR A 341 -11.89 15.44 2.79
C THR A 341 -10.43 15.81 2.60
N LEU A 342 -9.61 14.92 2.02
CA LEU A 342 -8.17 15.10 1.89
C LEU A 342 -7.73 15.63 0.52
N GLY A 343 -8.64 15.73 -0.44
CA GLY A 343 -8.34 16.16 -1.81
C GLY A 343 -7.49 15.18 -2.61
N TYR A 344 -7.36 13.91 -2.14
CA TYR A 344 -6.41 12.95 -2.70
C TYR A 344 -6.93 11.51 -2.69
N LEU A 345 -6.72 10.81 -3.82
CA LEU A 345 -7.01 9.39 -3.99
C LEU A 345 -6.01 8.77 -4.97
N SER A 346 -5.42 7.64 -4.61
CA SER A 346 -4.48 6.89 -5.44
C SER A 346 -4.95 5.46 -5.68
N GLY A 347 -4.33 4.75 -6.62
CA GLY A 347 -4.63 3.36 -6.94
C GLY A 347 -4.59 2.42 -5.71
N ARG A 348 -3.73 2.72 -4.73
CA ARG A 348 -3.64 1.95 -3.48
C ARG A 348 -4.95 1.93 -2.69
N HIS A 349 -5.71 3.02 -2.72
CA HIS A 349 -7.03 3.09 -2.06
C HIS A 349 -8.09 2.24 -2.77
N ALA A 350 -7.90 1.91 -4.06
CA ALA A 350 -8.83 1.04 -4.80
C ALA A 350 -8.50 -0.46 -4.67
N LEU A 351 -7.34 -0.84 -4.10
CA LEU A 351 -6.88 -2.23 -4.04
C LEU A 351 -7.85 -3.19 -3.35
N CYS A 352 -8.55 -2.73 -2.31
CA CYS A 352 -9.57 -3.54 -1.63
C CYS A 352 -10.70 -3.92 -2.60
N LEU A 353 -11.14 -2.98 -3.44
CA LEU A 353 -12.17 -3.24 -4.45
C LEU A 353 -11.64 -4.12 -5.57
N VAL A 354 -10.37 -3.94 -5.99
CA VAL A 354 -9.71 -4.77 -7.00
C VAL A 354 -9.68 -6.23 -6.56
N VAL A 355 -9.11 -6.53 -5.39
CA VAL A 355 -8.97 -7.92 -4.91
C VAL A 355 -10.32 -8.61 -4.77
N LEU A 356 -11.34 -7.90 -4.28
CA LEU A 356 -12.68 -8.44 -4.11
C LEU A 356 -13.46 -8.56 -5.43
N SER A 357 -13.05 -7.90 -6.51
CA SER A 357 -13.66 -8.01 -7.84
C SER A 357 -13.15 -9.21 -8.65
N VAL A 358 -11.92 -9.69 -8.39
CA VAL A 358 -11.31 -10.79 -9.16
C VAL A 358 -12.11 -12.09 -9.12
N PRO A 359 -12.75 -12.51 -8.00
CA PRO A 359 -13.63 -13.67 -7.97
C PRO A 359 -14.77 -13.60 -8.99
N TRP A 360 -15.42 -12.43 -9.12
CA TRP A 360 -16.49 -12.23 -10.11
C TRP A 360 -15.96 -12.20 -11.53
N ALA A 361 -14.80 -11.58 -11.76
CA ALA A 361 -14.15 -11.63 -13.08
C ALA A 361 -13.86 -13.07 -13.50
N SER A 362 -13.35 -13.89 -12.58
CA SER A 362 -13.08 -15.31 -12.82
C SER A 362 -14.36 -16.10 -13.12
N ALA A 363 -15.43 -15.86 -12.37
CA ALA A 363 -16.73 -16.48 -12.61
C ALA A 363 -17.29 -16.08 -13.99
N GLY A 364 -17.18 -14.80 -14.36
CA GLY A 364 -17.60 -14.26 -15.65
C GLY A 364 -16.83 -14.84 -16.82
N ILE A 365 -15.51 -15.02 -16.69
CA ILE A 365 -14.68 -15.71 -17.71
C ILE A 365 -15.22 -17.13 -17.96
N TRP A 366 -15.55 -17.87 -16.90
CA TRP A 366 -16.09 -19.22 -17.07
C TRP A 366 -17.49 -19.24 -17.70
N ILE A 367 -18.34 -18.27 -17.35
CA ILE A 367 -19.66 -18.10 -17.98
C ILE A 367 -19.48 -17.85 -19.49
N TRP A 368 -18.56 -16.95 -19.84
CA TRP A 368 -18.26 -16.61 -21.24
C TRP A 368 -17.69 -17.80 -22.00
N VAL A 369 -16.69 -18.49 -21.43
CA VAL A 369 -16.05 -19.68 -22.03
C VAL A 369 -17.05 -20.82 -22.26
N ASP A 370 -17.89 -21.12 -21.26
CA ASP A 370 -18.86 -22.21 -21.40
C ASP A 370 -19.98 -21.84 -22.39
N GLY A 371 -20.42 -20.57 -22.43
CA GLY A 371 -21.36 -20.06 -23.44
C GLY A 371 -20.77 -20.13 -24.85
N PHE A 372 -19.52 -19.75 -25.02
CA PHE A 372 -18.82 -19.84 -26.29
C PHE A 372 -18.70 -21.30 -26.78
N ARG A 373 -18.28 -22.20 -25.87
CA ARG A 373 -18.15 -23.64 -26.20
C ARG A 373 -19.48 -24.26 -26.61
N SER A 374 -20.56 -23.94 -25.91
CA SER A 374 -21.89 -24.49 -26.25
C SER A 374 -22.38 -23.96 -27.60
N ARG A 375 -22.14 -22.66 -27.88
CA ARG A 375 -22.58 -22.05 -29.17
C ARG A 375 -21.84 -22.60 -30.40
N TRP A 376 -20.55 -22.94 -30.24
CA TRP A 376 -19.71 -23.38 -31.36
C TRP A 376 -19.47 -24.89 -31.39
N GLY A 377 -20.15 -25.68 -30.58
CA GLY A 377 -20.01 -27.15 -30.54
C GLY A 377 -18.58 -27.65 -30.31
N ILE A 378 -17.76 -26.87 -29.58
CA ILE A 378 -16.35 -27.21 -29.37
C ILE A 378 -16.24 -28.42 -28.43
N SER A 379 -15.63 -29.49 -28.92
CA SER A 379 -15.42 -30.70 -28.11
C SER A 379 -14.61 -30.44 -26.86
N ALA A 380 -14.87 -31.19 -25.79
CA ALA A 380 -14.19 -31.06 -24.50
C ALA A 380 -12.66 -31.13 -24.63
N GLU A 381 -12.14 -31.94 -25.53
CA GLU A 381 -10.71 -32.11 -25.74
C GLU A 381 -10.07 -30.86 -26.41
N ARG A 382 -10.67 -30.34 -27.50
CA ARG A 382 -10.21 -29.10 -28.14
C ARG A 382 -10.30 -27.94 -27.19
N GLY A 383 -11.40 -27.82 -26.44
CA GLY A 383 -11.56 -26.76 -25.43
C GLY A 383 -10.51 -26.86 -24.32
N ARG A 384 -10.09 -28.07 -23.92
CA ARG A 384 -9.03 -28.24 -22.94
C ARG A 384 -7.66 -27.83 -23.49
N ARG A 385 -7.30 -28.23 -24.72
CA ARG A 385 -6.04 -27.83 -25.37
C ARG A 385 -5.95 -26.33 -25.56
N SER A 386 -7.00 -25.69 -26.08
CA SER A 386 -7.07 -24.24 -26.24
C SER A 386 -6.98 -23.50 -24.87
N GLY A 387 -7.60 -24.09 -23.84
CA GLY A 387 -7.51 -23.56 -22.48
C GLY A 387 -6.07 -23.57 -21.91
N TYR A 388 -5.30 -24.64 -22.16
CA TYR A 388 -3.89 -24.69 -21.77
C TYR A 388 -3.04 -23.67 -22.51
N VAL A 389 -3.24 -23.51 -23.82
CA VAL A 389 -2.52 -22.50 -24.62
C VAL A 389 -2.85 -21.09 -24.11
N GLY A 390 -4.13 -20.79 -23.86
CA GLY A 390 -4.55 -19.50 -23.29
C GLY A 390 -3.97 -19.24 -21.91
N LEU A 391 -3.90 -20.28 -21.06
CA LEU A 391 -3.30 -20.19 -19.73
C LEU A 391 -1.79 -19.88 -19.80
N VAL A 392 -1.05 -20.59 -20.65
CA VAL A 392 0.39 -20.35 -20.85
C VAL A 392 0.60 -18.94 -21.39
N GLY A 393 -0.20 -18.51 -22.38
CA GLY A 393 -0.16 -17.14 -22.90
C GLY A 393 -0.39 -16.10 -21.82
N LEU A 394 -1.39 -16.29 -20.96
CA LEU A 394 -1.69 -15.40 -19.84
C LEU A 394 -0.51 -15.31 -18.85
N VAL A 395 0.08 -16.44 -18.48
CA VAL A 395 1.25 -16.49 -17.58
C VAL A 395 2.44 -15.77 -18.21
N LEU A 396 2.73 -16.01 -19.49
CA LEU A 396 3.84 -15.36 -20.19
C LEU A 396 3.65 -13.84 -20.28
N ILE A 397 2.45 -13.39 -20.64
CA ILE A 397 2.14 -11.94 -20.71
C ILE A 397 2.26 -11.32 -19.32
N GLY A 398 1.62 -11.91 -18.30
CA GLY A 398 1.68 -11.40 -16.94
C GLY A 398 3.11 -11.35 -16.39
N ALA A 399 3.89 -12.41 -16.58
CA ALA A 399 5.30 -12.47 -16.17
C ALA A 399 6.16 -11.43 -16.90
N THR A 400 5.94 -11.24 -18.21
CA THR A 400 6.66 -10.22 -19.01
C THR A 400 6.35 -8.80 -18.53
N VAL A 401 5.08 -8.53 -18.20
CA VAL A 401 4.68 -7.22 -17.68
C VAL A 401 5.30 -6.96 -16.30
N GLN A 402 5.28 -7.97 -15.41
CA GLN A 402 5.86 -7.84 -14.07
C GLN A 402 7.40 -7.82 -14.07
N ALA A 403 8.05 -8.41 -15.07
CA ALA A 403 9.50 -8.36 -15.22
C ALA A 403 10.03 -6.98 -15.67
N LYS A 404 9.17 -6.03 -15.98
CA LYS A 404 9.58 -4.64 -16.21
C LYS A 404 9.87 -3.97 -14.87
N ALA A 405 10.98 -3.21 -14.82
CA ALA A 405 11.27 -2.39 -13.65
C ALA A 405 10.14 -1.38 -13.40
N GLY A 406 9.43 -1.51 -12.29
CA GLY A 406 8.29 -0.64 -11.95
C GLY A 406 8.70 0.82 -11.78
N HIS A 407 9.89 1.07 -11.24
CA HIS A 407 10.39 2.40 -10.92
C HIS A 407 11.83 2.64 -11.40
N PRO A 408 12.08 2.64 -12.72
CA PRO A 408 13.44 2.79 -13.24
C PRO A 408 14.08 4.14 -12.88
N SER A 409 13.27 5.18 -12.59
CA SER A 409 13.73 6.52 -12.19
C SER A 409 14.42 6.57 -10.82
N ARG A 410 14.26 5.56 -9.98
CA ARG A 410 14.90 5.51 -8.65
C ARG A 410 16.40 5.20 -8.72
N TRP A 411 16.90 4.70 -9.85
CA TRP A 411 18.29 4.28 -9.99
C TRP A 411 19.29 5.43 -9.80
N GLY A 412 18.98 6.62 -10.28
CA GLY A 412 19.85 7.80 -10.10
C GLY A 412 20.04 8.17 -8.63
N TYR A 413 19.00 8.04 -7.81
CA TYR A 413 19.10 8.25 -6.36
C TYR A 413 19.93 7.16 -5.66
N TRP A 414 19.87 5.93 -6.15
CA TRP A 414 20.76 4.87 -5.66
C TRP A 414 22.23 5.24 -5.92
N ALA A 415 22.56 5.63 -7.15
CA ALA A 415 23.92 6.03 -7.54
C ALA A 415 24.40 7.26 -6.76
N ALA A 416 23.53 8.26 -6.57
CA ALA A 416 23.83 9.43 -5.74
C ALA A 416 24.11 9.04 -4.28
N GLY A 417 23.35 8.10 -3.71
CA GLY A 417 23.57 7.62 -2.35
C GLY A 417 24.89 6.86 -2.17
N VAL A 418 25.27 6.05 -3.14
CA VAL A 418 26.59 5.36 -3.16
C VAL A 418 27.72 6.40 -3.23
N TRP A 419 27.62 7.37 -4.13
CA TRP A 419 28.59 8.45 -4.26
C TRP A 419 28.73 9.26 -2.96
N LEU A 420 27.59 9.60 -2.32
CA LEU A 420 27.59 10.30 -1.03
C LEU A 420 28.24 9.48 0.09
N ALA A 421 28.13 8.16 0.06
CA ALA A 421 28.78 7.30 1.05
C ALA A 421 30.32 7.35 0.97
N GLU A 422 30.86 7.63 -0.23
CA GLU A 422 32.28 7.77 -0.48
C GLU A 422 32.82 9.19 -0.23
N GLN A 423 32.01 10.22 -0.55
CA GLN A 423 32.48 11.62 -0.57
C GLN A 423 32.16 12.41 0.70
N ALA A 424 31.03 12.12 1.35
CA ALA A 424 30.56 12.90 2.47
C ALA A 424 31.15 12.41 3.80
N GLN A 425 31.54 13.36 4.66
CA GLN A 425 32.05 13.05 5.99
C GLN A 425 30.92 12.53 6.91
N PRO A 426 31.24 11.79 7.98
CA PRO A 426 30.23 11.26 8.91
C PRO A 426 29.34 12.33 9.56
N LYS A 427 29.87 13.55 9.77
CA LYS A 427 29.15 14.71 10.35
C LYS A 427 28.27 15.44 9.35
N ASP A 428 28.49 15.24 8.04
CA ASP A 428 27.78 15.98 7.02
C ASP A 428 26.34 15.49 6.93
N THR A 429 25.39 16.40 6.95
CA THR A 429 23.99 16.11 6.71
C THR A 429 23.62 16.39 5.25
N VAL A 430 22.56 15.75 4.78
CA VAL A 430 22.10 15.80 3.40
C VAL A 430 20.62 16.15 3.39
N LEU A 431 20.23 17.12 2.58
CA LEU A 431 18.86 17.33 2.19
C LEU A 431 18.62 16.56 0.90
N ASP A 432 17.78 15.54 0.98
CA ASP A 432 17.41 14.70 -0.16
C ASP A 432 15.91 14.82 -0.39
N THR A 433 15.51 15.43 -1.48
CA THR A 433 14.09 15.74 -1.75
C THR A 433 13.17 14.52 -1.74
N ARG A 434 13.72 13.33 -2.00
CA ARG A 434 12.99 12.05 -1.99
C ARG A 434 13.37 11.13 -0.82
N GLY A 435 14.47 11.41 -0.11
CA GLY A 435 14.98 10.61 1.00
C GLY A 435 15.68 9.32 0.61
N TRP A 436 15.84 9.02 -0.68
CA TRP A 436 16.39 7.75 -1.17
C TRP A 436 17.92 7.68 -1.12
N ALA A 437 18.60 8.74 -1.52
CA ALA A 437 20.06 8.80 -1.49
C ALA A 437 20.57 8.77 -0.03
N SER A 438 19.90 9.51 0.86
CA SER A 438 20.16 9.47 2.30
C SER A 438 19.96 8.07 2.89
N PHE A 439 18.92 7.36 2.45
CA PHE A 439 18.68 5.98 2.86
C PHE A 439 19.80 5.05 2.44
N VAL A 440 20.31 5.15 1.19
CA VAL A 440 21.42 4.33 0.67
C VAL A 440 22.72 4.63 1.39
N ARG A 441 23.00 5.90 1.64
CA ARG A 441 24.18 6.32 2.43
C ARG A 441 24.15 5.74 3.85
N GLY A 442 22.96 5.45 4.39
CA GLY A 442 22.79 4.89 5.73
C GLY A 442 23.02 5.87 6.87
N ILE A 443 23.17 7.15 6.60
CA ILE A 443 23.34 8.24 7.57
C ILE A 443 22.07 9.10 7.61
N PRO A 444 21.72 9.69 8.76
CA PRO A 444 20.57 10.57 8.86
C PRO A 444 20.61 11.69 7.82
N GLY A 445 19.53 11.86 7.09
CA GLY A 445 19.31 12.93 6.14
C GLY A 445 17.94 13.52 6.33
N TYR A 446 17.75 14.71 5.81
CA TYR A 446 16.47 15.39 5.76
C TYR A 446 15.78 15.08 4.43
N ASP A 447 14.51 14.73 4.47
CA ASP A 447 13.63 14.77 3.31
C ASP A 447 12.98 16.16 3.18
N TYR A 448 12.22 16.40 2.11
CA TYR A 448 11.59 17.70 1.89
C TYR A 448 10.53 18.06 2.95
N TRP A 449 10.01 17.11 3.72
CA TRP A 449 9.15 17.36 4.89
C TRP A 449 9.89 18.10 6.02
N HIS A 450 11.21 18.00 6.05
CA HIS A 450 12.08 18.53 7.08
C HIS A 450 13.05 19.58 6.50
N VAL A 451 12.74 20.15 5.32
CA VAL A 451 13.60 21.10 4.62
C VAL A 451 13.98 22.30 5.50
N ARG A 452 13.03 22.85 6.26
CA ARG A 452 13.31 23.98 7.18
C ARG A 452 14.31 23.61 8.28
N GLN A 453 14.23 22.37 8.79
CA GLN A 453 15.19 21.85 9.76
C GLN A 453 16.56 21.64 9.11
N ALA A 454 16.58 21.11 7.89
CA ALA A 454 17.81 20.96 7.12
C ALA A 454 18.53 22.28 6.91
N LEU A 455 17.80 23.32 6.52
CA LEU A 455 18.38 24.64 6.27
C LEU A 455 18.85 25.37 7.54
N SER A 456 18.40 24.91 8.71
CA SER A 456 18.89 25.37 10.01
C SER A 456 20.07 24.57 10.55
N ASP A 457 20.42 23.46 9.88
CA ASP A 457 21.52 22.59 10.30
C ASP A 457 22.85 23.07 9.71
N ARG A 458 23.78 23.48 10.57
CA ARG A 458 25.12 23.93 10.17
C ARG A 458 25.98 22.82 9.52
N ASN A 459 25.59 21.57 9.66
CA ASN A 459 26.26 20.44 9.04
C ASN A 459 25.67 20.07 7.67
N LEU A 460 24.67 20.79 7.18
CA LEU A 460 24.13 20.59 5.83
C LEU A 460 25.23 20.90 4.81
N ARG A 461 25.63 19.88 4.02
CA ARG A 461 26.71 19.99 3.02
C ARG A 461 26.29 19.57 1.63
N TYR A 462 25.21 18.83 1.51
CA TYR A 462 24.75 18.33 0.21
C TYR A 462 23.24 18.44 0.08
N ILE A 463 22.81 18.80 -1.13
CA ILE A 463 21.40 18.72 -1.56
C ILE A 463 21.34 17.74 -2.73
N VAL A 464 20.42 16.77 -2.65
CA VAL A 464 20.10 15.81 -3.73
C VAL A 464 18.72 16.10 -4.25
N VAL A 465 18.62 16.29 -5.56
CA VAL A 465 17.36 16.67 -6.23
C VAL A 465 17.24 15.98 -7.58
N GLY A 466 16.02 15.62 -7.99
CA GLY A 466 15.75 15.19 -9.34
C GLY A 466 15.76 16.38 -10.32
N ALA A 467 16.41 16.25 -11.46
CA ALA A 467 16.42 17.31 -12.48
C ALA A 467 15.02 17.60 -13.04
N ASP A 468 14.08 16.66 -12.96
CA ASP A 468 12.67 16.85 -13.27
C ASP A 468 11.98 17.78 -12.25
N GLU A 469 12.32 17.67 -10.97
CA GLU A 469 11.80 18.55 -9.92
C GLU A 469 12.21 20.01 -10.17
N LEU A 470 13.41 20.24 -10.70
CA LEU A 470 13.90 21.59 -11.00
C LEU A 470 13.26 22.20 -12.27
N LYS A 471 12.81 21.35 -13.20
CA LYS A 471 12.18 21.77 -14.46
C LYS A 471 10.68 22.09 -14.31
N ALA A 472 10.07 21.67 -13.23
CA ALA A 472 8.66 21.91 -12.98
C ALA A 472 8.38 23.43 -12.86
N SER A 473 7.15 23.84 -13.21
CA SER A 473 6.67 25.22 -13.09
C SER A 473 6.05 25.53 -11.72
N SER A 474 6.19 24.64 -10.73
CA SER A 474 5.62 24.80 -9.40
C SER A 474 6.39 25.80 -8.53
N ARG A 475 5.73 26.38 -7.52
CA ARG A 475 6.37 27.24 -6.51
C ARG A 475 7.50 26.49 -5.78
N ARG A 476 7.29 25.20 -5.50
CA ARG A 476 8.31 24.33 -4.93
C ARG A 476 9.57 24.26 -5.81
N ALA A 477 9.41 24.10 -7.12
CA ALA A 477 10.54 24.08 -8.06
C ALA A 477 11.26 25.44 -8.09
N ALA A 478 10.52 26.55 -8.03
CA ALA A 478 11.09 27.87 -7.90
C ALA A 478 11.92 28.03 -6.62
N THR A 479 11.37 27.58 -5.47
CA THR A 479 12.08 27.56 -4.17
C THR A 479 13.36 26.73 -4.25
N LEU A 480 13.32 25.52 -4.84
CA LEU A 480 14.50 24.68 -5.01
C LEU A 480 15.56 25.36 -5.89
N ARG A 481 15.16 25.97 -7.01
CA ARG A 481 16.09 26.72 -7.88
C ARG A 481 16.73 27.90 -7.16
N ALA A 482 15.96 28.68 -6.38
CA ALA A 482 16.48 29.78 -5.59
C ALA A 482 17.50 29.32 -4.54
N MET A 483 17.22 28.21 -3.85
CA MET A 483 18.17 27.59 -2.91
C MET A 483 19.45 27.15 -3.62
N LEU A 484 19.33 26.48 -4.76
CA LEU A 484 20.47 25.93 -5.51
C LEU A 484 21.26 26.99 -6.28
N ALA A 485 20.72 28.18 -6.52
CA ALA A 485 21.46 29.30 -7.10
C ALA A 485 22.70 29.66 -6.25
N HIS A 486 22.65 29.45 -4.93
CA HIS A 486 23.79 29.66 -4.03
C HIS A 486 24.77 28.49 -4.03
N ALA A 487 24.34 27.30 -4.42
CA ALA A 487 25.20 26.11 -4.48
C ALA A 487 26.09 26.06 -5.74
N GLY A 488 25.77 26.87 -6.76
CA GLY A 488 26.48 26.89 -8.03
C GLY A 488 26.13 25.69 -8.91
N LYS A 489 27.15 25.05 -9.52
CA LYS A 489 26.94 23.89 -10.39
C LYS A 489 26.87 22.60 -9.58
N PRO A 490 26.13 21.57 -10.05
CA PRO A 490 26.12 20.27 -9.41
C PRO A 490 27.52 19.67 -9.39
N VAL A 491 27.91 19.08 -8.24
CA VAL A 491 29.21 18.41 -8.06
C VAL A 491 29.18 16.98 -8.61
N ALA A 492 28.00 16.38 -8.76
CA ALA A 492 27.80 15.10 -9.41
C ALA A 492 26.41 15.04 -10.05
N SER A 493 26.28 14.28 -11.14
CA SER A 493 25.02 14.05 -11.82
C SER A 493 24.94 12.58 -12.25
N PHE A 494 23.79 11.97 -12.03
CA PHE A 494 23.52 10.56 -12.29
C PHE A 494 22.29 10.42 -13.15
N ALA A 495 22.33 9.54 -14.17
CA ALA A 495 21.15 9.22 -14.95
C ALA A 495 20.07 8.58 -14.07
N SER A 496 18.80 8.98 -14.24
CA SER A 496 17.71 8.43 -13.45
C SER A 496 17.45 6.94 -13.71
N ARG A 497 17.83 6.43 -14.90
CA ARG A 497 17.71 5.02 -15.28
C ARG A 497 19.07 4.37 -15.44
N ARG A 498 19.13 3.06 -15.20
CA ARG A 498 20.33 2.25 -15.35
C ARG A 498 20.89 2.24 -16.79
N ASP A 499 20.01 2.44 -17.78
CA ASP A 499 20.37 2.53 -19.22
C ASP A 499 20.87 3.91 -19.66
N GLY A 500 21.11 4.82 -18.73
CA GLY A 500 21.58 6.19 -19.00
C GLY A 500 20.48 7.16 -19.46
N ARG A 501 19.23 6.73 -19.51
CA ARG A 501 18.09 7.54 -19.98
C ARG A 501 17.36 8.23 -18.82
N GLY A 502 16.56 9.22 -19.17
CA GLY A 502 15.67 9.97 -18.27
C GLY A 502 16.31 11.22 -17.68
N SER A 503 15.50 12.00 -16.94
CA SER A 503 15.96 13.15 -16.17
C SER A 503 16.93 12.69 -15.10
N GLY A 504 18.06 13.39 -14.94
CA GLY A 504 19.11 13.01 -14.01
C GLY A 504 18.73 13.27 -12.55
N VAL A 505 19.56 12.75 -11.65
CA VAL A 505 19.60 13.14 -10.25
C VAL A 505 20.87 13.92 -10.02
N GLU A 506 20.76 15.11 -9.48
CA GLU A 506 21.86 16.05 -9.30
C GLU A 506 22.21 16.18 -7.82
N VAL A 507 23.49 16.20 -7.51
CA VAL A 507 24.04 16.43 -6.16
C VAL A 507 24.75 17.77 -6.17
N TYR A 508 24.34 18.63 -5.26
CA TYR A 508 24.94 19.94 -5.07
C TYR A 508 25.69 19.97 -3.75
N ARG A 509 26.88 20.58 -3.74
CA ARG A 509 27.51 20.98 -2.50
C ARG A 509 26.87 22.27 -2.03
N PHE A 510 26.45 22.30 -0.79
CA PHE A 510 25.65 23.37 -0.25
C PHE A 510 26.17 23.82 1.13
N ASP A 511 26.50 25.08 1.25
CA ASP A 511 26.81 25.71 2.50
C ASP A 511 25.67 26.69 2.82
N PRO A 512 24.88 26.43 3.88
CA PRO A 512 23.74 27.27 4.21
C PRO A 512 24.19 28.74 4.42
N PRO A 513 23.53 29.72 3.78
CA PRO A 513 23.82 31.12 4.02
C PRO A 513 23.43 31.51 5.46
N GLU A 514 24.14 32.47 6.03
CA GLU A 514 23.81 33.01 7.37
C GLU A 514 22.46 33.72 7.40
N SER A 515 22.06 34.29 6.28
CA SER A 515 20.75 34.95 6.09
C SER A 515 20.18 34.63 4.71
N TRP A 516 18.88 34.43 4.65
CA TRP A 516 18.10 34.23 3.42
C TRP A 516 17.43 35.53 2.95
N GLU A 517 17.73 36.69 3.61
CA GLU A 517 17.22 37.99 3.19
C GLU A 517 17.76 38.35 1.80
N GLY A 518 16.84 38.74 0.90
CA GLY A 518 17.20 39.08 -0.50
C GLY A 518 17.23 37.90 -1.48
N ILE A 519 17.10 36.66 -1.01
CA ILE A 519 16.92 35.50 -1.86
C ILE A 519 15.45 35.44 -2.29
N THR A 520 15.20 35.51 -3.59
CA THR A 520 13.85 35.42 -4.16
C THR A 520 13.68 34.15 -4.95
N PRO A 521 12.63 33.32 -4.72
CA PRO A 521 12.32 32.19 -5.53
C PRO A 521 11.79 32.56 -6.92
#